data_88b321ccfb98e854a9801a8decf02481
#
_entry.id   88b321ccfb98e854a9801a8decf02481
#
_cell.length_a   1.000
_cell.length_b   1.000
_cell.length_c   1.000
_cell.angle_alpha   90.00
_cell.angle_beta   90.00
_cell.angle_gamma   90.00
#
_symmetry.space_group_name_H-M   'P 1'
#
loop_
_entity.id
_entity.type
_entity.pdbx_description
1 polymer ?
#
loop_
_entity_poly.entity_id
_entity_poly.type
_entity_poly.pdbx_seq_one_letter_code
_entity_poly.pdbx_strand_id
1 'polypeptide(L)'
;MDHRYRAPDSPGAGLGDSAAVATAAGPAAGSTPADPTPAGPTPADPGPADSDLVRAARGLPVTRTPVWFMRQAGRSLPEYRALRAGTAMLAACQDPDLVTEITLQPVRRHGVDAAILFSDIVLPLVVAGVDIEIKPGVGPVVADPVRTVADVDALPPLEPDRLEFLGTAVRSLVAELGATPLIGFAGAPFTLATYLIEGGPSKEHARTKAFMYAEPAAWQRLLEHLAVSAAVFLRAQVDAGVSAVQLFDSWAGVLSPTDYATRVLPHSRAVFDGLAAPGIPKIHFGVGTGELLPLIGDAGADVVGVDWRVPLDEAARRVGPGYSLQGNLDPAVLLADRATVDREVRRVVEQGRAARGHVFNLGHGVLPDTDPGVLTHVAELVHELSAR
;
A
#
# COMPACT_ATOMS: atom_id res chain seq x y z
N MET A 1 -38.49 22.35 20.22
CA MET A 1 -38.19 23.80 20.16
C MET A 1 -37.59 24.08 18.80
N ASP A 2 -38.39 24.77 18.03
CA ASP A 2 -38.24 25.03 16.61
C ASP A 2 -37.47 26.34 16.42
N HIS A 3 -36.39 26.37 15.67
CA HIS A 3 -35.81 27.61 15.15
C HIS A 3 -35.36 27.44 13.72
N ARG A 4 -36.29 27.81 12.82
CA ARG A 4 -36.02 28.14 11.41
C ARG A 4 -35.16 29.39 11.32
N TYR A 5 -34.13 29.39 10.49
CA TYR A 5 -33.46 30.61 10.03
C TYR A 5 -33.63 30.78 8.53
N ARG A 6 -34.10 32.00 8.18
CA ARG A 6 -34.56 32.45 6.87
C ARG A 6 -33.43 33.23 6.18
N ALA A 7 -33.28 33.02 4.88
CA ALA A 7 -32.37 33.81 4.04
C ALA A 7 -32.91 35.22 3.77
N PRO A 8 -32.09 36.19 3.38
CA PRO A 8 -32.56 37.37 2.67
C PRO A 8 -32.00 37.47 1.24
N ASP A 9 -32.85 38.07 0.41
CA ASP A 9 -32.85 38.30 -1.00
C ASP A 9 -31.75 39.23 -1.55
N SER A 10 -31.49 39.03 -2.86
CA SER A 10 -30.77 39.99 -3.74
C SER A 10 -31.66 41.23 -4.10
N PRO A 11 -31.11 42.35 -4.58
CA PRO A 11 -31.19 42.77 -5.98
C PRO A 11 -29.90 43.48 -6.46
N GLY A 12 -29.54 43.57 -7.72
CA GLY A 12 -30.18 43.85 -8.99
C GLY A 12 -29.31 44.82 -9.80
N ALA A 13 -28.97 44.44 -11.00
CA ALA A 13 -28.79 45.19 -12.22
C ALA A 13 -27.96 46.52 -12.30
N GLY A 14 -27.13 46.60 -13.37
CA GLY A 14 -26.61 47.84 -13.93
C GLY A 14 -25.71 47.65 -15.15
N LEU A 15 -26.29 47.82 -16.35
CA LEU A 15 -25.65 47.84 -17.67
C LEU A 15 -24.83 49.14 -17.84
N GLY A 16 -23.77 49.09 -18.69
CA GLY A 16 -23.05 50.29 -19.16
C GLY A 16 -22.07 49.96 -20.30
N ASP A 17 -22.56 50.09 -21.52
CA ASP A 17 -21.82 50.14 -22.78
C ASP A 17 -20.87 51.34 -22.82
N SER A 18 -19.68 51.21 -23.40
CA SER A 18 -19.08 52.27 -24.21
C SER A 18 -17.97 51.76 -25.11
N ALA A 19 -18.17 51.90 -26.41
CA ALA A 19 -17.25 51.71 -27.49
C ALA A 19 -16.31 52.90 -27.67
N ALA A 20 -15.05 52.71 -28.03
CA ALA A 20 -14.20 53.72 -28.66
C ALA A 20 -13.19 53.12 -29.63
N VAL A 21 -13.36 53.49 -30.80
CA VAL A 21 -12.75 53.62 -32.10
C VAL A 21 -11.19 53.52 -32.17
N ALA A 22 -10.77 52.82 -33.21
CA ALA A 22 -9.43 52.61 -33.73
C ALA A 22 -8.77 53.84 -34.34
N THR A 23 -7.45 53.93 -34.23
CA THR A 23 -6.60 54.67 -35.17
C THR A 23 -5.40 53.85 -35.63
N ALA A 24 -5.24 53.72 -36.90
CA ALA A 24 -4.21 53.04 -37.65
C ALA A 24 -2.89 53.83 -37.67
N ALA A 25 -1.74 53.17 -37.55
CA ALA A 25 -0.45 53.67 -38.00
C ALA A 25 0.31 52.52 -38.71
N GLY A 26 0.89 52.84 -39.80
CA GLY A 26 1.44 51.97 -40.82
C GLY A 26 2.82 51.35 -40.52
N PRO A 27 3.44 50.69 -41.52
CA PRO A 27 4.32 49.50 -41.23
C PRO A 27 5.79 49.91 -41.02
N ALA A 28 6.41 49.28 -40.00
CA ALA A 28 7.87 49.28 -39.83
C ALA A 28 8.46 47.93 -40.22
N ALA A 29 9.63 48.02 -40.81
CA ALA A 29 10.39 47.03 -41.55
C ALA A 29 10.65 45.70 -40.85
N GLY A 30 10.75 44.65 -41.67
CA GLY A 30 10.96 43.27 -41.29
C GLY A 30 12.20 42.98 -40.48
N SER A 31 12.01 42.18 -39.48
CA SER A 31 13.03 41.33 -38.86
C SER A 31 12.65 39.87 -39.12
N THR A 32 13.52 39.16 -39.82
CA THR A 32 13.43 37.72 -40.07
C THR A 32 13.29 36.97 -38.77
N PRO A 33 12.33 36.03 -38.60
CA PRO A 33 12.28 35.21 -37.41
C PRO A 33 13.49 34.27 -37.40
N ALA A 34 14.21 34.25 -36.30
CA ALA A 34 15.23 33.24 -36.05
C ALA A 34 14.53 31.87 -36.00
N ASP A 35 15.10 30.89 -36.71
CA ASP A 35 14.68 29.51 -36.65
C ASP A 35 14.66 29.03 -35.19
N PRO A 36 13.59 28.33 -34.74
CA PRO A 36 13.55 27.77 -33.40
C PRO A 36 14.66 26.72 -33.29
N THR A 37 15.60 26.95 -32.39
CA THR A 37 16.58 25.93 -32.00
C THR A 37 15.82 24.64 -31.65
N PRO A 38 16.18 23.49 -32.24
CA PRO A 38 15.50 22.23 -31.91
C PRO A 38 15.60 22.01 -30.41
N ALA A 39 14.45 21.83 -29.76
CA ALA A 39 14.39 21.43 -28.36
C ALA A 39 15.25 20.15 -28.19
N GLY A 40 16.21 20.21 -27.27
CA GLY A 40 17.01 19.04 -26.94
C GLY A 40 16.10 17.87 -26.58
N PRO A 41 16.56 16.63 -26.70
CA PRO A 41 15.74 15.46 -26.41
C PRO A 41 15.16 15.61 -25.01
N THR A 42 13.82 15.55 -24.93
CA THR A 42 13.10 15.46 -23.65
C THR A 42 13.73 14.30 -22.88
N PRO A 43 14.11 14.48 -21.60
CA PRO A 43 14.62 13.37 -20.80
C PRO A 43 13.64 12.20 -20.90
N ALA A 44 14.13 11.02 -21.26
CA ALA A 44 13.32 9.81 -21.28
C ALA A 44 12.67 9.66 -19.91
N ASP A 45 11.37 9.38 -19.90
CA ASP A 45 10.60 9.15 -18.68
C ASP A 45 11.30 8.02 -17.87
N PRO A 46 11.72 8.27 -16.62
CA PRO A 46 12.38 7.24 -15.84
C PRO A 46 11.43 6.05 -15.72
N GLY A 47 11.85 4.88 -16.17
CA GLY A 47 11.02 3.67 -16.05
C GLY A 47 10.71 3.36 -14.58
N PRO A 48 9.75 2.44 -14.29
CA PRO A 48 9.28 2.17 -12.93
C PRO A 48 10.40 1.73 -11.96
N ALA A 49 11.49 1.18 -12.47
CA ALA A 49 12.66 0.79 -11.68
C ALA A 49 13.50 1.97 -11.15
N ASP A 50 13.33 3.17 -11.69
CA ASP A 50 14.00 4.42 -11.26
C ASP A 50 12.99 5.47 -10.75
N SER A 51 11.76 5.08 -10.47
CA SER A 51 10.72 5.92 -9.88
C SER A 51 11.11 6.43 -8.49
N ASP A 52 10.53 7.57 -8.07
CA ASP A 52 10.77 8.11 -6.72
C ASP A 52 10.44 7.10 -5.61
N LEU A 53 9.45 6.21 -5.80
CA LEU A 53 9.17 5.12 -4.85
C LEU A 53 10.38 4.18 -4.69
N VAL A 54 10.92 3.68 -5.79
CA VAL A 54 12.05 2.74 -5.77
C VAL A 54 13.32 3.44 -5.25
N ARG A 55 13.55 4.69 -5.65
CA ARG A 55 14.66 5.51 -5.15
C ARG A 55 14.56 5.77 -3.66
N ALA A 56 13.39 6.19 -3.15
CA ALA A 56 13.16 6.39 -1.72
C ALA A 56 13.36 5.10 -0.93
N ALA A 57 12.85 3.97 -1.43
CA ALA A 57 13.05 2.66 -0.80
C ALA A 57 14.53 2.30 -0.66
N ARG A 58 15.36 2.70 -1.62
CA ARG A 58 16.83 2.49 -1.61
C ARG A 58 17.61 3.59 -0.87
N GLY A 59 16.94 4.62 -0.36
CA GLY A 59 17.57 5.78 0.26
C GLY A 59 18.38 6.65 -0.71
N LEU A 60 17.97 6.66 -1.97
CA LEU A 60 18.52 7.52 -3.03
C LEU A 60 17.76 8.86 -3.09
N PRO A 61 18.39 9.93 -3.63
CA PRO A 61 17.70 11.20 -3.82
C PRO A 61 16.45 11.05 -4.66
N VAL A 62 15.38 11.73 -4.27
CA VAL A 62 14.07 11.75 -4.95
C VAL A 62 13.72 13.17 -5.37
N THR A 63 12.84 13.34 -6.36
CA THR A 63 12.33 14.65 -6.77
C THR A 63 11.30 15.17 -5.78
N ARG A 64 10.55 14.27 -5.16
CA ARG A 64 9.57 14.51 -4.09
C ARG A 64 9.37 13.24 -3.27
N THR A 65 8.78 13.35 -2.09
CA THR A 65 8.40 12.18 -1.28
C THR A 65 7.29 11.42 -2.00
N PRO A 66 7.51 10.16 -2.41
CA PRO A 66 6.48 9.37 -3.06
C PRO A 66 5.36 9.01 -2.07
N VAL A 67 4.13 9.01 -2.57
CA VAL A 67 2.92 8.72 -1.79
C VAL A 67 2.07 7.64 -2.45
N TRP A 68 1.61 6.71 -1.63
CA TRP A 68 0.53 5.77 -1.93
C TRP A 68 -0.20 5.41 -0.65
N PHE A 69 -1.37 4.78 -0.73
CA PHE A 69 -2.17 4.48 0.46
C PHE A 69 -2.53 3.00 0.53
N MET A 70 -2.26 2.36 1.67
CA MET A 70 -2.75 1.01 1.93
C MET A 70 -4.28 0.97 1.81
N ARG A 71 -4.79 -0.01 1.05
CA ARG A 71 -6.22 -0.14 0.68
C ARG A 71 -6.77 1.04 -0.13
N GLN A 72 -5.90 1.75 -0.88
CA GLN A 72 -6.33 2.81 -1.80
C GLN A 72 -7.37 2.30 -2.82
N ALA A 73 -7.21 1.09 -3.35
CA ALA A 73 -8.23 0.38 -4.12
C ALA A 73 -9.21 -0.30 -3.16
N GLY A 74 -10.30 0.37 -2.78
CA GLY A 74 -11.15 -0.13 -1.74
C GLY A 74 -12.51 0.56 -1.59
N ARG A 75 -13.21 0.25 -0.51
CA ARG A 75 -14.61 0.64 -0.25
C ARG A 75 -14.85 2.14 -0.17
N SER A 76 -13.85 2.97 0.05
CA SER A 76 -13.96 4.43 -0.02
C SER A 76 -14.33 4.91 -1.44
N LEU A 77 -13.87 4.20 -2.49
CA LEU A 77 -14.09 4.59 -3.89
C LEU A 77 -15.49 4.18 -4.38
N PRO A 78 -16.31 5.12 -4.90
CA PRO A 78 -17.61 4.78 -5.46
C PRO A 78 -17.52 3.87 -6.69
N GLU A 79 -16.53 4.04 -7.57
CA GLU A 79 -16.27 3.20 -8.73
C GLU A 79 -15.91 1.77 -8.33
N TYR A 80 -15.12 1.59 -7.26
CA TYR A 80 -14.85 0.27 -6.71
C TYR A 80 -16.14 -0.42 -6.24
N ARG A 81 -16.98 0.31 -5.49
CA ARG A 81 -18.27 -0.26 -5.02
C ARG A 81 -19.18 -0.64 -6.17
N ALA A 82 -19.24 0.18 -7.22
CA ALA A 82 -20.04 -0.09 -8.41
C ALA A 82 -19.53 -1.34 -9.17
N LEU A 83 -18.23 -1.43 -9.40
CA LEU A 83 -17.61 -2.53 -10.13
C LEU A 83 -17.72 -3.86 -9.36
N ARG A 84 -17.64 -3.79 -8.03
CA ARG A 84 -17.70 -4.96 -7.14
C ARG A 84 -19.12 -5.43 -6.79
N ALA A 85 -20.15 -4.72 -7.22
CA ALA A 85 -21.52 -5.08 -6.90
C ALA A 85 -21.84 -6.52 -7.40
N GLY A 86 -22.27 -7.38 -6.47
CA GLY A 86 -22.62 -8.78 -6.76
C GLY A 86 -21.44 -9.76 -6.90
N THR A 87 -20.18 -9.30 -6.82
CA THR A 87 -18.99 -10.17 -6.94
C THR A 87 -18.34 -10.41 -5.58
N ALA A 88 -18.08 -11.66 -5.19
CA ALA A 88 -17.37 -11.99 -3.96
C ALA A 88 -15.90 -11.51 -4.01
N MET A 89 -15.33 -11.17 -2.84
CA MET A 89 -13.96 -10.60 -2.77
C MET A 89 -12.91 -11.52 -3.39
N LEU A 90 -12.90 -12.78 -3.00
CA LEU A 90 -11.91 -13.75 -3.49
C LEU A 90 -12.10 -14.11 -4.97
N ALA A 91 -13.34 -14.09 -5.46
CA ALA A 91 -13.60 -14.25 -6.89
C ALA A 91 -13.07 -13.08 -7.71
N ALA A 92 -13.26 -11.83 -7.23
CA ALA A 92 -12.71 -10.66 -7.89
C ALA A 92 -11.17 -10.64 -7.87
N CYS A 93 -10.52 -11.19 -6.83
CA CYS A 93 -9.05 -11.30 -6.77
C CYS A 93 -8.50 -12.35 -7.76
N GLN A 94 -9.32 -13.22 -8.31
CA GLN A 94 -8.94 -14.26 -9.28
C GLN A 94 -9.35 -13.91 -10.72
N ASP A 95 -9.99 -12.77 -10.92
CA ASP A 95 -10.36 -12.25 -12.24
C ASP A 95 -9.34 -11.19 -12.68
N PRO A 96 -8.48 -11.47 -13.69
CA PRO A 96 -7.44 -10.55 -14.11
C PRO A 96 -7.93 -9.18 -14.55
N ASP A 97 -9.10 -9.09 -15.19
CA ASP A 97 -9.65 -7.83 -15.69
C ASP A 97 -10.15 -6.97 -14.52
N LEU A 98 -10.85 -7.59 -13.54
CA LEU A 98 -11.28 -6.90 -12.32
C LEU A 98 -10.08 -6.45 -11.48
N VAL A 99 -9.07 -7.29 -11.30
CA VAL A 99 -7.84 -6.93 -10.58
C VAL A 99 -7.16 -5.74 -11.25
N THR A 100 -7.06 -5.75 -12.58
CA THR A 100 -6.45 -4.66 -13.34
C THR A 100 -7.21 -3.36 -13.14
N GLU A 101 -8.51 -3.34 -13.43
CA GLU A 101 -9.30 -2.12 -13.32
C GLU A 101 -9.33 -1.56 -11.89
N ILE A 102 -9.56 -2.42 -10.88
CA ILE A 102 -9.61 -2.00 -9.48
C ILE A 102 -8.28 -1.40 -9.03
N THR A 103 -7.16 -1.99 -9.44
CA THR A 103 -5.82 -1.49 -9.09
C THR A 103 -5.55 -0.11 -9.69
N LEU A 104 -6.03 0.16 -10.90
CA LEU A 104 -5.82 1.42 -11.62
C LEU A 104 -6.71 2.57 -11.11
N GLN A 105 -7.90 2.29 -10.57
CA GLN A 105 -8.84 3.32 -10.11
C GLN A 105 -8.21 4.37 -9.19
N PRO A 106 -7.52 4.03 -8.09
CA PRO A 106 -6.92 5.03 -7.20
C PRO A 106 -5.74 5.77 -7.84
N VAL A 107 -4.99 5.14 -8.73
CA VAL A 107 -3.89 5.81 -9.46
C VAL A 107 -4.45 6.92 -10.33
N ARG A 108 -5.47 6.60 -11.12
CA ARG A 108 -6.16 7.58 -11.99
C ARG A 108 -6.85 8.70 -11.20
N ARG A 109 -7.41 8.38 -10.03
CA ARG A 109 -8.17 9.34 -9.21
C ARG A 109 -7.29 10.25 -8.38
N HIS A 110 -6.26 9.71 -7.72
CA HIS A 110 -5.51 10.42 -6.68
C HIS A 110 -4.14 10.91 -7.15
N GLY A 111 -3.65 10.46 -8.31
CA GLY A 111 -2.32 10.79 -8.78
C GLY A 111 -1.21 10.31 -7.84
N VAL A 112 -1.40 9.17 -7.20
CA VAL A 112 -0.40 8.54 -6.32
C VAL A 112 0.80 8.05 -7.09
N ASP A 113 1.95 7.96 -6.43
CA ASP A 113 3.24 7.60 -7.05
C ASP A 113 3.47 6.08 -7.15
N ALA A 114 2.53 5.26 -6.67
CA ALA A 114 2.55 3.82 -6.85
C ALA A 114 1.16 3.20 -6.85
N ALA A 115 1.00 2.14 -7.64
CA ALA A 115 -0.11 1.21 -7.52
C ALA A 115 0.26 0.10 -6.52
N ILE A 116 -0.75 -0.41 -5.79
CA ILE A 116 -0.64 -1.69 -5.09
C ILE A 116 -1.64 -2.66 -5.68
N LEU A 117 -1.18 -3.87 -5.97
CA LEU A 117 -2.00 -4.92 -6.55
C LEU A 117 -3.29 -5.13 -5.73
N PHE A 118 -4.44 -5.16 -6.39
CA PHE A 118 -5.68 -5.55 -5.73
C PHE A 118 -5.71 -7.06 -5.51
N SER A 119 -5.62 -7.47 -4.25
CA SER A 119 -5.62 -8.87 -3.82
C SER A 119 -6.01 -8.96 -2.34
N ASP A 120 -5.96 -10.16 -1.77
CA ASP A 120 -6.12 -10.41 -0.34
C ASP A 120 -4.96 -11.25 0.19
N ILE A 121 -4.53 -11.00 1.44
CA ILE A 121 -3.40 -11.72 2.07
C ILE A 121 -3.69 -13.21 2.25
N VAL A 122 -4.97 -13.62 2.33
CA VAL A 122 -5.36 -15.04 2.45
C VAL A 122 -5.54 -15.72 1.10
N LEU A 123 -5.46 -14.98 -0.03
CA LEU A 123 -5.65 -15.55 -1.36
C LEU A 123 -4.70 -16.72 -1.65
N PRO A 124 -3.42 -16.71 -1.28
CA PRO A 124 -2.53 -17.86 -1.47
C PRO A 124 -3.05 -19.15 -0.81
N LEU A 125 -3.64 -19.03 0.38
CA LEU A 125 -4.24 -20.16 1.10
C LEU A 125 -5.47 -20.73 0.37
N VAL A 126 -6.32 -19.83 -0.13
CA VAL A 126 -7.52 -20.20 -0.91
C VAL A 126 -7.13 -20.90 -2.19
N VAL A 127 -6.14 -20.37 -2.92
CA VAL A 127 -5.62 -20.97 -4.16
C VAL A 127 -4.96 -22.33 -3.89
N ALA A 128 -4.30 -22.47 -2.74
CA ALA A 128 -3.77 -23.78 -2.30
C ALA A 128 -4.88 -24.80 -2.03
N GLY A 129 -6.09 -24.37 -1.69
CA GLY A 129 -7.24 -25.25 -1.43
C GLY A 129 -7.78 -25.19 0.00
N VAL A 130 -7.33 -24.21 0.81
CA VAL A 130 -7.91 -23.96 2.14
C VAL A 130 -9.27 -23.29 1.98
N ASP A 131 -10.30 -23.80 2.65
CA ASP A 131 -11.67 -23.24 2.61
C ASP A 131 -11.75 -21.99 3.50
N ILE A 132 -11.71 -20.83 2.84
CA ILE A 132 -11.82 -19.51 3.47
C ILE A 132 -12.86 -18.67 2.78
N GLU A 133 -13.78 -18.11 3.54
CA GLU A 133 -14.77 -17.14 3.08
C GLU A 133 -14.49 -15.76 3.65
N ILE A 134 -14.61 -14.69 2.85
CA ILE A 134 -14.57 -13.31 3.36
C ILE A 134 -15.99 -12.84 3.64
N LYS A 135 -16.39 -12.87 4.92
CA LYS A 135 -17.71 -12.45 5.37
C LYS A 135 -17.82 -10.94 5.49
N PRO A 136 -18.85 -10.30 4.92
CA PRO A 136 -19.08 -8.86 5.06
C PRO A 136 -19.11 -8.41 6.52
N GLY A 137 -18.35 -7.35 6.86
CA GLY A 137 -18.28 -6.81 8.23
C GLY A 137 -17.46 -7.64 9.22
N VAL A 138 -17.07 -8.86 8.86
CA VAL A 138 -16.28 -9.76 9.72
C VAL A 138 -14.84 -9.87 9.21
N GLY A 139 -14.67 -10.21 7.93
CA GLY A 139 -13.37 -10.50 7.34
C GLY A 139 -13.21 -12.00 7.00
N PRO A 140 -11.96 -12.48 6.80
CA PRO A 140 -11.69 -13.88 6.50
C PRO A 140 -12.15 -14.80 7.63
N VAL A 141 -12.85 -15.89 7.26
CA VAL A 141 -13.29 -16.97 8.17
C VAL A 141 -12.85 -18.28 7.55
N VAL A 142 -12.09 -19.06 8.29
CA VAL A 142 -11.60 -20.40 7.91
C VAL A 142 -12.63 -21.44 8.33
N ALA A 143 -13.08 -22.30 7.41
CA ALA A 143 -14.09 -23.31 7.70
C ALA A 143 -13.57 -24.36 8.70
N ASP A 144 -12.37 -24.88 8.45
CA ASP A 144 -11.72 -25.88 9.29
C ASP A 144 -10.40 -25.33 9.86
N PRO A 145 -10.46 -24.61 10.99
CA PRO A 145 -9.27 -23.99 11.58
C PRO A 145 -8.28 -25.03 12.11
N VAL A 146 -6.97 -24.72 11.97
CA VAL A 146 -5.88 -25.53 12.52
C VAL A 146 -5.98 -25.60 14.05
N ARG A 147 -6.01 -26.81 14.60
CA ARG A 147 -6.14 -27.09 16.05
C ARG A 147 -5.08 -28.06 16.56
N THR A 148 -4.60 -28.93 15.69
CA THR A 148 -3.71 -30.04 16.02
C THR A 148 -2.49 -30.07 15.13
N VAL A 149 -1.51 -30.87 15.51
CA VAL A 149 -0.32 -31.15 14.69
C VAL A 149 -0.72 -31.76 13.34
N ALA A 150 -1.73 -32.66 13.35
CA ALA A 150 -2.21 -33.31 12.13
C ALA A 150 -2.83 -32.30 11.14
N ASP A 151 -3.51 -31.27 11.64
CA ASP A 151 -4.07 -30.21 10.78
C ASP A 151 -2.97 -29.41 10.07
N VAL A 152 -1.84 -29.19 10.75
CA VAL A 152 -0.67 -28.53 10.13
C VAL A 152 -0.11 -29.40 9.00
N ASP A 153 0.04 -30.69 9.24
CA ASP A 153 0.62 -31.63 8.28
C ASP A 153 -0.31 -31.90 7.08
N ALA A 154 -1.60 -31.59 7.23
CA ALA A 154 -2.62 -31.72 6.17
C ALA A 154 -2.76 -30.44 5.29
N LEU A 155 -2.10 -29.33 5.62
CA LEU A 155 -2.21 -28.10 4.82
C LEU A 155 -1.69 -28.33 3.39
N PRO A 156 -2.47 -27.99 2.36
CA PRO A 156 -2.06 -28.16 0.98
C PRO A 156 -0.96 -27.16 0.58
N PRO A 157 0.04 -27.56 -0.21
CA PRO A 157 1.02 -26.64 -0.76
C PRO A 157 0.41 -25.71 -1.81
N LEU A 158 0.96 -24.50 -1.93
CA LEU A 158 0.63 -23.60 -3.04
C LEU A 158 1.48 -23.99 -4.27
N GLU A 159 0.81 -24.49 -5.29
CA GLU A 159 1.46 -24.83 -6.56
C GLU A 159 1.55 -23.59 -7.48
N PRO A 160 2.74 -23.28 -8.06
CA PRO A 160 2.93 -22.12 -8.93
C PRO A 160 1.97 -22.06 -10.11
N ASP A 161 1.63 -23.21 -10.69
CA ASP A 161 0.76 -23.33 -11.87
C ASP A 161 -0.68 -22.81 -11.60
N ARG A 162 -1.08 -22.75 -10.34
CA ARG A 162 -2.37 -22.18 -9.95
C ARG A 162 -2.43 -20.66 -9.94
N LEU A 163 -1.30 -19.97 -10.19
CA LEU A 163 -1.16 -18.52 -10.12
C LEU A 163 -1.15 -17.82 -11.49
N GLU A 164 -1.53 -18.51 -12.57
CA GLU A 164 -1.52 -17.93 -13.93
C GLU A 164 -2.40 -16.67 -14.04
N PHE A 165 -3.56 -16.65 -13.38
CA PHE A 165 -4.45 -15.48 -13.32
C PHE A 165 -3.74 -14.26 -12.72
N LEU A 166 -2.93 -14.48 -11.67
CA LEU A 166 -2.18 -13.43 -10.98
C LEU A 166 -1.10 -12.86 -11.90
N GLY A 167 -0.33 -13.74 -12.56
CA GLY A 167 0.69 -13.31 -13.52
C GLY A 167 0.08 -12.53 -14.69
N THR A 168 -1.09 -12.94 -15.17
CA THR A 168 -1.83 -12.23 -16.23
C THR A 168 -2.24 -10.82 -15.77
N ALA A 169 -2.85 -10.69 -14.59
CA ALA A 169 -3.24 -9.39 -14.03
C ALA A 169 -2.03 -8.46 -13.85
N VAL A 170 -0.92 -8.97 -13.30
CA VAL A 170 0.29 -8.16 -13.08
C VAL A 170 0.89 -7.69 -14.40
N ARG A 171 1.00 -8.54 -15.42
CA ARG A 171 1.50 -8.14 -16.75
C ARG A 171 0.63 -7.06 -17.39
N SER A 172 -0.70 -7.19 -17.31
CA SER A 172 -1.63 -6.17 -17.79
C SER A 172 -1.44 -4.83 -17.05
N LEU A 173 -1.31 -4.89 -15.72
CA LEU A 173 -1.08 -3.70 -14.89
C LEU A 173 0.25 -3.01 -15.22
N VAL A 174 1.34 -3.75 -15.37
CA VAL A 174 2.65 -3.19 -15.72
C VAL A 174 2.58 -2.47 -17.07
N ALA A 175 1.88 -3.04 -18.05
CA ALA A 175 1.69 -2.42 -19.35
C ALA A 175 0.86 -1.11 -19.27
N GLU A 176 -0.20 -1.08 -18.46
CA GLU A 176 -1.10 0.07 -18.29
C GLU A 176 -0.48 1.20 -17.44
N LEU A 177 0.32 0.84 -16.41
CA LEU A 177 0.92 1.78 -15.46
C LEU A 177 2.12 2.54 -16.05
N GLY A 178 2.79 1.98 -17.05
CA GLY A 178 3.96 2.60 -17.66
C GLY A 178 5.08 2.89 -16.66
N ALA A 179 5.34 4.15 -16.36
CA ALA A 179 6.37 4.58 -15.41
C ALA A 179 5.93 4.46 -13.92
N THR A 180 4.63 4.32 -13.64
CA THR A 180 4.14 4.18 -12.27
C THR A 180 4.46 2.78 -11.73
N PRO A 181 5.25 2.65 -10.63
CA PRO A 181 5.61 1.36 -10.07
C PRO A 181 4.41 0.61 -9.50
N LEU A 182 4.38 -0.70 -9.70
CA LEU A 182 3.42 -1.61 -9.09
C LEU A 182 4.04 -2.30 -7.89
N ILE A 183 3.38 -2.25 -6.75
CA ILE A 183 3.75 -2.96 -5.54
C ILE A 183 2.97 -4.28 -5.49
N GLY A 184 3.69 -5.40 -5.46
CA GLY A 184 3.14 -6.70 -5.13
C GLY A 184 3.11 -6.92 -3.61
N PHE A 185 2.33 -7.88 -3.12
CA PHE A 185 2.33 -8.17 -1.69
C PHE A 185 1.89 -9.59 -1.34
N ALA A 186 2.20 -10.00 -0.10
CA ALA A 186 1.67 -11.19 0.55
C ALA A 186 1.42 -10.95 2.04
N GLY A 187 0.66 -11.84 2.66
CA GLY A 187 0.58 -11.95 4.12
C GLY A 187 1.85 -12.59 4.69
N ALA A 188 2.35 -12.08 5.81
CA ALA A 188 3.46 -12.67 6.53
C ALA A 188 3.06 -14.00 7.21
N PRO A 189 4.00 -14.92 7.43
CA PRO A 189 3.72 -16.25 7.98
C PRO A 189 2.97 -16.22 9.31
N PHE A 190 3.33 -15.32 10.25
CA PHE A 190 2.62 -15.20 11.53
C PHE A 190 1.16 -14.76 11.36
N THR A 191 0.94 -13.75 10.52
CA THR A 191 -0.41 -13.24 10.24
C THR A 191 -1.29 -14.31 9.59
N LEU A 192 -0.75 -15.08 8.62
CA LEU A 192 -1.48 -16.19 7.98
C LEU A 192 -1.75 -17.33 8.96
N ALA A 193 -0.75 -17.73 9.80
CA ALA A 193 -0.92 -18.72 10.84
C ALA A 193 -2.02 -18.31 11.83
N THR A 194 -2.09 -17.04 12.16
CA THR A 194 -3.11 -16.49 13.05
C THR A 194 -4.51 -16.67 12.47
N TYR A 195 -4.73 -16.37 11.18
CA TYR A 195 -6.02 -16.63 10.53
C TYR A 195 -6.38 -18.12 10.53
N LEU A 196 -5.42 -18.98 10.20
CA LEU A 196 -5.64 -20.43 10.20
C LEU A 196 -5.99 -20.98 11.59
N ILE A 197 -5.31 -20.53 12.64
CA ILE A 197 -5.50 -21.04 14.01
C ILE A 197 -6.71 -20.40 14.68
N GLU A 198 -6.90 -19.07 14.62
CA GLU A 198 -8.07 -18.44 15.24
C GLU A 198 -9.37 -18.83 14.50
N GLY A 199 -9.29 -19.08 13.19
CA GLY A 199 -10.44 -19.40 12.34
C GLY A 199 -11.22 -18.18 11.89
N GLY A 200 -10.79 -16.98 12.30
CA GLY A 200 -11.42 -15.71 11.99
C GLY A 200 -10.75 -14.55 12.75
N PRO A 201 -11.39 -13.36 12.75
CA PRO A 201 -10.88 -12.21 13.48
C PRO A 201 -10.74 -12.49 14.98
N SER A 202 -9.62 -12.10 15.56
CA SER A 202 -9.33 -12.19 16.99
C SER A 202 -8.69 -10.88 17.46
N LYS A 203 -8.91 -10.50 18.72
CA LYS A 203 -8.24 -9.35 19.34
C LYS A 203 -6.99 -9.77 20.11
N GLU A 204 -7.06 -10.88 20.82
CA GLU A 204 -6.01 -11.33 21.74
C GLU A 204 -5.08 -12.36 21.11
N HIS A 205 -5.49 -13.00 20.02
CA HIS A 205 -4.76 -14.08 19.34
C HIS A 205 -4.32 -15.18 20.32
N ALA A 206 -5.18 -15.47 21.30
CA ALA A 206 -4.83 -16.33 22.43
C ALA A 206 -4.59 -17.79 22.01
N ARG A 207 -5.40 -18.31 21.06
CA ARG A 207 -5.23 -19.66 20.53
C ARG A 207 -3.92 -19.80 19.76
N THR A 208 -3.61 -18.81 18.92
CA THR A 208 -2.36 -18.76 18.16
C THR A 208 -1.16 -18.79 19.08
N LYS A 209 -1.15 -17.95 20.13
CA LYS A 209 -0.06 -17.90 21.10
C LYS A 209 0.03 -19.19 21.93
N ALA A 210 -1.11 -19.74 22.33
CA ALA A 210 -1.15 -21.03 23.05
C ALA A 210 -0.56 -22.15 22.19
N PHE A 211 -0.93 -22.26 20.91
CA PHE A 211 -0.37 -23.25 19.99
C PHE A 211 1.13 -23.04 19.77
N MET A 212 1.57 -21.81 19.58
CA MET A 212 2.98 -21.45 19.43
C MET A 212 3.84 -21.90 20.61
N TYR A 213 3.31 -21.82 21.84
CA TYR A 213 4.03 -22.24 23.04
C TYR A 213 3.93 -23.74 23.33
N ALA A 214 2.74 -24.33 23.12
CA ALA A 214 2.49 -25.72 23.46
C ALA A 214 3.08 -26.70 22.43
N GLU A 215 3.09 -26.33 21.15
CA GLU A 215 3.47 -27.21 20.04
C GLU A 215 4.60 -26.58 19.19
N PRO A 216 5.80 -26.32 19.76
CA PRO A 216 6.85 -25.55 19.08
C PRO A 216 7.34 -26.20 17.78
N ALA A 217 7.36 -27.53 17.69
CA ALA A 217 7.76 -28.22 16.46
C ALA A 217 6.70 -28.10 15.34
N ALA A 218 5.41 -28.18 15.70
CA ALA A 218 4.32 -27.98 14.74
C ALA A 218 4.21 -26.51 14.33
N TRP A 219 4.43 -25.58 15.25
CA TRP A 219 4.54 -24.15 14.95
C TRP A 219 5.62 -23.85 13.92
N GLN A 220 6.82 -24.41 14.13
CA GLN A 220 7.93 -24.28 13.18
C GLN A 220 7.50 -24.74 11.76
N ARG A 221 6.95 -25.97 11.65
CA ARG A 221 6.49 -26.50 10.35
C ARG A 221 5.39 -25.64 9.71
N LEU A 222 4.43 -25.17 10.51
CA LEU A 222 3.37 -24.28 10.05
C LEU A 222 3.96 -23.00 9.41
N LEU A 223 4.86 -22.32 10.13
CA LEU A 223 5.47 -21.10 9.61
C LEU A 223 6.40 -21.34 8.43
N GLU A 224 7.11 -22.47 8.37
CA GLU A 224 7.88 -22.89 7.19
C GLU A 224 6.97 -23.08 5.98
N HIS A 225 5.88 -23.82 6.14
CA HIS A 225 4.88 -24.01 5.07
C HIS A 225 4.32 -22.67 4.55
N LEU A 226 3.95 -21.77 5.46
CA LEU A 226 3.40 -20.46 5.11
C LEU A 226 4.46 -19.53 4.50
N ALA A 227 5.71 -19.61 4.94
CA ALA A 227 6.82 -18.86 4.34
C ALA A 227 7.06 -19.29 2.88
N VAL A 228 7.04 -20.59 2.60
CA VAL A 228 7.14 -21.12 1.24
C VAL A 228 5.97 -20.64 0.39
N SER A 229 4.74 -20.73 0.90
CA SER A 229 3.53 -20.27 0.18
C SER A 229 3.58 -18.77 -0.12
N ALA A 230 3.99 -17.94 0.84
CA ALA A 230 4.14 -16.50 0.65
C ALA A 230 5.24 -16.16 -0.37
N ALA A 231 6.37 -16.89 -0.33
CA ALA A 231 7.46 -16.71 -1.29
C ALA A 231 7.04 -17.11 -2.71
N VAL A 232 6.32 -18.23 -2.90
CA VAL A 232 5.76 -18.66 -4.20
C VAL A 232 4.82 -17.60 -4.75
N PHE A 233 3.92 -17.08 -3.90
CA PHE A 233 2.95 -16.06 -4.30
C PHE A 233 3.61 -14.72 -4.69
N LEU A 234 4.62 -14.27 -3.94
CA LEU A 234 5.40 -13.07 -4.26
C LEU A 234 6.26 -13.27 -5.50
N ARG A 235 6.88 -14.45 -5.67
CA ARG A 235 7.71 -14.76 -6.86
C ARG A 235 6.89 -14.67 -8.14
N ALA A 236 5.66 -15.22 -8.16
CA ALA A 236 4.77 -15.10 -9.31
C ALA A 236 4.49 -13.62 -9.70
N GLN A 237 4.39 -12.74 -8.71
CA GLN A 237 4.22 -11.30 -8.93
C GLN A 237 5.52 -10.65 -9.44
N VAL A 238 6.67 -11.01 -8.87
CA VAL A 238 7.99 -10.51 -9.29
C VAL A 238 8.30 -10.92 -10.73
N ASP A 239 8.10 -12.19 -11.06
CA ASP A 239 8.35 -12.73 -12.40
C ASP A 239 7.41 -12.10 -13.45
N ALA A 240 6.24 -11.61 -13.02
CA ALA A 240 5.31 -10.89 -13.87
C ALA A 240 5.59 -9.38 -13.98
N GLY A 241 6.51 -8.80 -13.18
CA GLY A 241 7.07 -7.46 -13.36
C GLY A 241 6.72 -6.42 -12.30
N VAL A 242 6.33 -6.77 -11.06
CA VAL A 242 6.17 -5.77 -9.99
C VAL A 242 7.49 -5.08 -9.67
N SER A 243 7.42 -3.82 -9.27
CA SER A 243 8.59 -2.96 -9.03
C SER A 243 9.07 -2.97 -7.58
N ALA A 244 8.21 -3.39 -6.65
CA ALA A 244 8.48 -3.56 -5.23
C ALA A 244 7.56 -4.65 -4.65
N VAL A 245 7.90 -5.20 -3.49
CA VAL A 245 7.04 -6.14 -2.77
C VAL A 245 6.84 -5.71 -1.33
N GLN A 246 5.65 -6.01 -0.78
CA GLN A 246 5.33 -5.75 0.61
C GLN A 246 4.85 -7.02 1.32
N LEU A 247 5.42 -7.28 2.49
CA LEU A 247 4.98 -8.33 3.42
C LEU A 247 4.12 -7.70 4.51
N PHE A 248 2.86 -8.11 4.62
CA PHE A 248 1.93 -7.62 5.62
C PHE A 248 1.91 -8.53 6.85
N ASP A 249 2.47 -8.05 7.97
CA ASP A 249 2.47 -8.74 9.26
C ASP A 249 1.53 -8.04 10.27
N SER A 250 0.27 -7.94 9.86
CA SER A 250 -0.76 -7.13 10.53
C SER A 250 -1.00 -7.50 12.00
N TRP A 251 -0.69 -8.72 12.40
CA TRP A 251 -0.95 -9.24 13.74
C TRP A 251 0.30 -9.37 14.63
N ALA A 252 1.52 -9.14 14.08
CA ALA A 252 2.78 -9.33 14.80
C ALA A 252 2.91 -8.50 16.09
N GLY A 253 2.25 -7.34 16.14
CA GLY A 253 2.29 -6.44 17.31
C GLY A 253 1.74 -7.04 18.62
N VAL A 254 1.13 -8.23 18.61
CA VAL A 254 0.69 -8.95 19.82
C VAL A 254 1.82 -9.74 20.47
N LEU A 255 2.97 -9.84 19.81
CA LEU A 255 4.12 -10.63 20.28
C LEU A 255 5.09 -9.76 21.07
N SER A 256 5.76 -10.43 22.03
CA SER A 256 6.96 -9.86 22.64
C SER A 256 8.12 -9.82 21.62
N PRO A 257 9.11 -8.91 21.76
CA PRO A 257 10.31 -8.94 20.91
C PRO A 257 11.02 -10.30 20.92
N THR A 258 11.07 -10.98 22.06
CA THR A 258 11.70 -12.31 22.19
C THR A 258 10.96 -13.37 21.38
N ASP A 259 9.62 -13.42 21.48
CA ASP A 259 8.83 -14.39 20.71
C ASP A 259 8.92 -14.12 19.21
N TYR A 260 8.83 -12.86 18.82
CA TYR A 260 9.00 -12.49 17.41
C TYR A 260 10.38 -12.91 16.89
N ALA A 261 11.45 -12.54 17.58
CA ALA A 261 12.83 -12.85 17.18
C ALA A 261 13.10 -14.35 17.04
N THR A 262 12.58 -15.16 17.99
CA THR A 262 12.90 -16.58 18.06
C THR A 262 11.94 -17.48 17.28
N ARG A 263 10.67 -17.07 17.11
CA ARG A 263 9.59 -17.94 16.61
C ARG A 263 8.97 -17.46 15.29
N VAL A 264 9.26 -16.23 14.85
CA VAL A 264 8.61 -15.62 13.67
C VAL A 264 9.63 -15.05 12.67
N LEU A 265 10.57 -14.24 13.14
CA LEU A 265 11.58 -13.57 12.31
C LEU A 265 12.29 -14.50 11.32
N PRO A 266 12.75 -15.73 11.69
CA PRO A 266 13.40 -16.62 10.73
C PRO A 266 12.52 -16.95 9.52
N HIS A 267 11.20 -17.06 9.72
CA HIS A 267 10.24 -17.40 8.67
C HIS A 267 9.89 -16.19 7.79
N SER A 268 9.74 -14.99 8.39
CA SER A 268 9.59 -13.75 7.61
C SER A 268 10.82 -13.48 6.75
N ARG A 269 12.03 -13.77 7.27
CA ARG A 269 13.28 -13.70 6.50
C ARG A 269 13.30 -14.69 5.36
N ALA A 270 12.87 -15.93 5.59
CA ALA A 270 12.80 -16.97 4.56
C ALA A 270 11.90 -16.57 3.38
N VAL A 271 10.82 -15.79 3.61
CA VAL A 271 9.99 -15.25 2.54
C VAL A 271 10.82 -14.35 1.63
N PHE A 272 11.56 -13.39 2.17
CA PHE A 272 12.35 -12.45 1.38
C PHE A 272 13.57 -13.10 0.72
N ASP A 273 14.23 -14.04 1.41
CA ASP A 273 15.34 -14.82 0.84
C ASP A 273 14.87 -15.70 -0.34
N GLY A 274 13.64 -16.21 -0.25
CA GLY A 274 13.01 -17.01 -1.29
C GLY A 274 12.73 -16.26 -2.59
N LEU A 275 12.73 -14.92 -2.61
CA LEU A 275 12.36 -14.16 -3.81
C LEU A 275 13.43 -14.21 -4.91
N ALA A 276 14.72 -14.40 -4.57
CA ALA A 276 15.85 -14.42 -5.50
C ALA A 276 15.85 -13.26 -6.55
N ALA A 277 15.27 -12.10 -6.15
CA ALA A 277 15.07 -10.93 -7.01
C ALA A 277 15.99 -9.78 -6.54
N PRO A 278 17.26 -9.76 -6.97
CA PRO A 278 18.16 -8.70 -6.58
C PRO A 278 17.65 -7.35 -7.12
N GLY A 279 17.60 -6.36 -6.23
CA GLY A 279 17.25 -4.99 -6.60
C GLY A 279 15.77 -4.64 -6.56
N ILE A 280 14.84 -5.55 -6.27
CA ILE A 280 13.45 -5.20 -5.98
C ILE A 280 13.32 -4.81 -4.51
N PRO A 281 12.89 -3.58 -4.17
CA PRO A 281 12.67 -3.15 -2.79
C PRO A 281 11.68 -4.04 -2.06
N LYS A 282 12.02 -4.39 -0.83
CA LYS A 282 11.24 -5.23 0.07
C LYS A 282 10.73 -4.38 1.23
N ILE A 283 9.43 -4.29 1.37
CA ILE A 283 8.75 -3.53 2.43
C ILE A 283 8.18 -4.53 3.43
N HIS A 284 8.44 -4.34 4.72
CA HIS A 284 7.84 -5.15 5.78
C HIS A 284 7.02 -4.25 6.70
N PHE A 285 5.73 -4.52 6.81
CA PHE A 285 4.79 -3.69 7.56
C PHE A 285 4.01 -4.52 8.58
N GLY A 286 3.90 -3.99 9.81
CA GLY A 286 3.04 -4.53 10.85
C GLY A 286 2.31 -3.44 11.63
N VAL A 287 1.23 -3.82 12.31
CA VAL A 287 0.44 -2.91 13.17
C VAL A 287 0.76 -3.18 14.63
N GLY A 288 0.95 -2.13 15.43
CA GLY A 288 1.35 -2.26 16.84
C GLY A 288 2.79 -2.77 17.03
N THR A 289 3.62 -2.67 16.00
CA THR A 289 4.98 -3.24 15.97
C THR A 289 6.06 -2.26 16.45
N GLY A 290 5.70 -1.22 17.20
CA GLY A 290 6.66 -0.20 17.67
C GLY A 290 7.87 -0.77 18.40
N GLU A 291 7.69 -1.82 19.21
CA GLU A 291 8.79 -2.50 19.91
C GLU A 291 9.51 -3.55 19.04
N LEU A 292 8.95 -3.87 17.87
CA LEU A 292 9.50 -4.85 16.93
C LEU A 292 10.21 -4.20 15.74
N LEU A 293 10.21 -2.87 15.60
CA LEU A 293 10.70 -2.17 14.40
C LEU A 293 12.11 -2.63 13.95
N PRO A 294 13.12 -2.78 14.82
CA PRO A 294 14.42 -3.30 14.40
C PRO A 294 14.32 -4.71 13.83
N LEU A 295 13.54 -5.59 14.47
CA LEU A 295 13.36 -6.98 14.04
C LEU A 295 12.59 -7.09 12.72
N ILE A 296 11.64 -6.18 12.48
CA ILE A 296 10.93 -6.06 11.19
C ILE A 296 11.92 -5.76 10.06
N GLY A 297 12.88 -4.85 10.29
CA GLY A 297 13.98 -4.59 9.36
C GLY A 297 14.89 -5.80 9.17
N ASP A 298 15.27 -6.46 10.27
CA ASP A 298 16.16 -7.62 10.28
C ASP A 298 15.59 -8.84 9.51
N ALA A 299 14.31 -8.84 9.19
CA ALA A 299 13.73 -9.85 8.31
C ALA A 299 14.25 -9.78 6.85
N GLY A 300 15.11 -8.84 6.51
CA GLY A 300 15.65 -8.63 5.17
C GLY A 300 14.87 -7.61 4.35
N ALA A 301 14.14 -6.71 5.02
CA ALA A 301 13.47 -5.59 4.38
C ALA A 301 14.45 -4.45 4.04
N ASP A 302 14.16 -3.70 2.98
CA ASP A 302 14.80 -2.43 2.65
C ASP A 302 14.05 -1.25 3.30
N VAL A 303 12.74 -1.43 3.48
CA VAL A 303 11.82 -0.43 4.01
C VAL A 303 11.03 -1.01 5.18
N VAL A 304 11.06 -0.33 6.32
CA VAL A 304 10.24 -0.66 7.49
C VAL A 304 8.95 0.16 7.44
N GLY A 305 7.82 -0.51 7.33
CA GLY A 305 6.50 0.11 7.42
C GLY A 305 6.12 0.36 8.88
N VAL A 306 5.73 1.59 9.17
CA VAL A 306 5.45 2.08 10.53
C VAL A 306 3.97 2.43 10.66
N ASP A 307 3.30 1.97 11.70
CA ASP A 307 1.94 2.41 12.00
C ASP A 307 1.94 3.79 12.69
N TRP A 308 0.75 4.37 12.88
CA TRP A 308 0.60 5.74 13.39
C TRP A 308 1.01 5.96 14.86
N ARG A 309 1.31 4.88 15.61
CA ARG A 309 1.59 4.94 17.06
C ARG A 309 2.99 5.44 17.38
N VAL A 310 3.93 5.27 16.45
CA VAL A 310 5.33 5.69 16.63
C VAL A 310 5.65 6.84 15.67
N PRO A 311 6.08 8.02 16.14
CA PRO A 311 6.55 9.09 15.27
C PRO A 311 7.68 8.61 14.35
N LEU A 312 7.73 9.09 13.09
CA LEU A 312 8.71 8.58 12.12
C LEU A 312 10.17 8.90 12.47
N ASP A 313 10.44 10.02 13.11
CA ASP A 313 11.77 10.37 13.60
C ASP A 313 12.23 9.41 14.71
N GLU A 314 11.33 9.03 15.61
CA GLU A 314 11.60 8.00 16.61
C GLU A 314 11.73 6.62 15.98
N ALA A 315 10.91 6.28 15.00
CA ALA A 315 11.04 5.04 14.25
C ALA A 315 12.41 4.95 13.53
N ALA A 316 12.85 6.04 12.88
CA ALA A 316 14.16 6.12 12.25
C ALA A 316 15.31 5.86 13.25
N ARG A 317 15.20 6.43 14.47
CA ARG A 317 16.16 6.19 15.53
C ARG A 317 16.20 4.72 15.97
N ARG A 318 15.03 4.07 16.07
CA ARG A 318 14.91 2.66 16.50
C ARG A 318 15.45 1.68 15.47
N VAL A 319 15.14 1.88 14.19
CA VAL A 319 15.58 0.95 13.13
C VAL A 319 17.04 1.21 12.71
N GLY A 320 17.56 2.42 12.97
CA GLY A 320 18.90 2.82 12.55
C GLY A 320 19.02 3.23 11.07
N PRO A 321 20.20 3.62 10.60
CA PRO A 321 20.42 4.26 9.30
C PRO A 321 20.36 3.29 8.11
N GLY A 322 20.20 1.99 8.36
CA GLY A 322 20.20 0.97 7.31
C GLY A 322 18.90 0.92 6.49
N TYR A 323 17.82 1.44 7.03
CA TYR A 323 16.47 1.26 6.50
C TYR A 323 15.82 2.56 6.07
N SER A 324 15.03 2.50 4.99
CA SER A 324 14.05 3.52 4.67
C SER A 324 12.75 3.26 5.45
N LEU A 325 11.90 4.28 5.60
CA LEU A 325 10.62 4.16 6.30
C LEU A 325 9.43 4.38 5.37
N GLN A 326 8.35 3.67 5.64
CA GLN A 326 7.05 3.89 5.02
C GLN A 326 5.99 4.17 6.07
N GLY A 327 5.19 5.20 5.88
CA GLY A 327 4.08 5.57 6.75
C GLY A 327 3.99 7.07 6.95
N ASN A 328 3.28 7.59 8.00
CA ASN A 328 2.49 6.80 8.95
C ASN A 328 1.31 7.63 9.47
N LEU A 329 0.61 8.33 8.56
CA LEU A 329 -0.54 9.13 8.97
C LEU A 329 -1.63 8.22 9.55
N ASP A 330 -2.19 8.59 10.72
CA ASP A 330 -3.35 7.88 11.26
C ASP A 330 -4.55 7.98 10.29
N PRO A 331 -5.11 6.85 9.83
CA PRO A 331 -6.26 6.87 8.94
C PRO A 331 -7.46 7.63 9.48
N ALA A 332 -7.61 7.72 10.80
CA ALA A 332 -8.70 8.47 11.44
C ALA A 332 -8.58 9.98 11.20
N VAL A 333 -7.39 10.52 10.96
CA VAL A 333 -7.16 11.93 10.62
C VAL A 333 -7.91 12.32 9.35
N LEU A 334 -8.06 11.40 8.39
CA LEU A 334 -8.78 11.64 7.14
C LEU A 334 -10.29 11.91 7.32
N LEU A 335 -10.83 11.65 8.50
CA LEU A 335 -12.22 11.94 8.86
C LEU A 335 -12.37 13.31 9.58
N ALA A 336 -11.27 14.01 9.84
CA ALA A 336 -11.24 15.30 10.50
C ALA A 336 -11.43 16.46 9.49
N ASP A 337 -11.46 17.70 10.01
CA ASP A 337 -11.47 18.90 9.17
C ASP A 337 -10.15 19.08 8.40
N ARG A 338 -10.23 19.86 7.31
CA ARG A 338 -9.12 20.10 6.40
C ARG A 338 -7.86 20.64 7.10
N ALA A 339 -8.02 21.57 8.03
CA ALA A 339 -6.88 22.18 8.74
C ALA A 339 -6.15 21.14 9.61
N THR A 340 -6.89 20.23 10.22
CA THR A 340 -6.33 19.11 10.97
C THR A 340 -5.59 18.13 10.06
N VAL A 341 -6.17 17.76 8.91
CA VAL A 341 -5.49 16.92 7.90
C VAL A 341 -4.18 17.56 7.47
N ASP A 342 -4.21 18.82 7.07
CA ASP A 342 -3.03 19.57 6.60
C ASP A 342 -1.90 19.61 7.65
N ARG A 343 -2.25 19.87 8.90
CA ARG A 343 -1.29 19.91 10.00
C ARG A 343 -0.62 18.55 10.23
N GLU A 344 -1.41 17.47 10.24
CA GLU A 344 -0.88 16.12 10.48
C GLU A 344 -0.06 15.59 9.29
N VAL A 345 -0.46 15.90 8.05
CA VAL A 345 0.34 15.58 6.87
C VAL A 345 1.70 16.28 6.93
N ARG A 346 1.72 17.59 7.25
CA ARG A 346 2.98 18.35 7.42
C ARG A 346 3.87 17.73 8.49
N ARG A 347 3.29 17.33 9.63
CA ARG A 347 4.02 16.65 10.71
C ARG A 347 4.68 15.36 10.23
N VAL A 348 3.94 14.50 9.51
CA VAL A 348 4.46 13.23 9.02
C VAL A 348 5.56 13.44 7.98
N VAL A 349 5.37 14.37 7.04
CA VAL A 349 6.40 14.71 6.03
C VAL A 349 7.68 15.23 6.70
N GLU A 350 7.56 16.10 7.71
CA GLU A 350 8.71 16.62 8.44
C GLU A 350 9.45 15.54 9.22
N GLN A 351 8.72 14.69 9.96
CA GLN A 351 9.32 13.57 10.70
C GLN A 351 9.99 12.55 9.77
N GLY A 352 9.41 12.32 8.59
CA GLY A 352 9.97 11.41 7.59
C GLY A 352 11.34 11.82 7.05
N ARG A 353 11.74 13.09 7.20
CA ARG A 353 13.09 13.59 6.81
C ARG A 353 14.21 12.98 7.64
N ALA A 354 13.92 12.44 8.82
CA ALA A 354 14.89 11.76 9.66
C ALA A 354 15.26 10.36 9.14
N ALA A 355 14.47 9.78 8.24
CA ALA A 355 14.71 8.47 7.67
C ALA A 355 15.75 8.54 6.54
N ARG A 356 16.43 7.41 6.26
CA ARG A 356 17.30 7.24 5.10
C ARG A 356 16.58 7.54 3.79
N GLY A 357 15.32 7.13 3.68
CA GLY A 357 14.37 7.44 2.64
C GLY A 357 12.95 7.34 3.20
N HIS A 358 12.01 8.12 2.68
CA HIS A 358 10.64 8.15 3.16
C HIS A 358 9.65 7.92 2.02
N VAL A 359 8.75 6.96 2.22
CA VAL A 359 7.56 6.73 1.41
C VAL A 359 6.35 7.13 2.26
N PHE A 360 5.64 8.18 1.87
CA PHE A 360 4.45 8.59 2.61
C PHE A 360 3.32 7.57 2.43
N ASN A 361 2.71 7.17 3.52
CA ASN A 361 1.53 6.30 3.55
C ASN A 361 0.70 6.59 4.81
N LEU A 362 -0.45 5.96 4.91
CA LEU A 362 -1.17 5.85 6.17
C LEU A 362 -0.49 4.80 7.06
N GLY A 363 -0.70 4.91 8.37
CA GLY A 363 -0.26 3.91 9.34
C GLY A 363 -1.12 2.63 9.35
N HIS A 364 -2.16 2.57 8.53
CA HIS A 364 -3.01 1.41 8.22
C HIS A 364 -3.79 1.67 6.92
N GLY A 365 -4.70 0.77 6.53
CA GLY A 365 -5.52 0.95 5.34
C GLY A 365 -6.54 2.08 5.44
N VAL A 366 -6.87 2.67 4.28
CA VAL A 366 -7.96 3.64 4.13
C VAL A 366 -9.25 3.09 4.74
N LEU A 367 -9.93 3.92 5.54
CA LEU A 367 -11.22 3.55 6.13
C LEU A 367 -12.35 3.62 5.08
N PRO A 368 -13.37 2.76 5.18
CA PRO A 368 -14.46 2.72 4.20
C PRO A 368 -15.21 4.05 4.03
N ASP A 369 -15.30 4.83 5.12
CA ASP A 369 -16.03 6.10 5.18
C ASP A 369 -15.16 7.32 4.82
N THR A 370 -13.91 7.11 4.43
CA THR A 370 -13.02 8.18 3.99
C THR A 370 -13.53 8.79 2.69
N ASP A 371 -13.67 10.10 2.63
CA ASP A 371 -13.96 10.83 1.38
C ASP A 371 -12.74 10.69 0.43
N PRO A 372 -12.93 10.18 -0.79
CA PRO A 372 -11.86 10.08 -1.77
C PRO A 372 -11.18 11.42 -2.08
N GLY A 373 -11.89 12.53 -2.01
CA GLY A 373 -11.34 13.88 -2.23
C GLY A 373 -10.27 14.26 -1.21
N VAL A 374 -10.39 13.76 0.04
CA VAL A 374 -9.36 13.96 1.07
C VAL A 374 -8.07 13.23 0.73
N LEU A 375 -8.16 12.02 0.18
CA LEU A 375 -6.96 11.27 -0.26
C LEU A 375 -6.24 11.97 -1.41
N THR A 376 -6.99 12.48 -2.40
CA THR A 376 -6.43 13.27 -3.50
C THR A 376 -5.69 14.49 -2.95
N HIS A 377 -6.35 15.23 -2.04
CA HIS A 377 -5.71 16.38 -1.39
C HIS A 377 -4.44 16.01 -0.62
N VAL A 378 -4.45 14.91 0.13
CA VAL A 378 -3.24 14.45 0.87
C VAL A 378 -2.10 14.16 -0.10
N ALA A 379 -2.37 13.50 -1.23
CA ALA A 379 -1.35 13.23 -2.23
C ALA A 379 -0.75 14.53 -2.79
N GLU A 380 -1.59 15.48 -3.19
CA GLU A 380 -1.19 16.80 -3.69
C GLU A 380 -0.36 17.58 -2.64
N LEU A 381 -0.81 17.60 -1.39
CA LEU A 381 -0.14 18.29 -0.29
C LEU A 381 1.24 17.68 0.01
N VAL A 382 1.37 16.35 0.02
CA VAL A 382 2.66 15.68 0.21
C VAL A 382 3.62 16.06 -0.91
N HIS A 383 3.16 16.10 -2.17
CA HIS A 383 3.97 16.51 -3.31
C HIS A 383 4.44 17.96 -3.17
N GLU A 384 3.52 18.88 -2.83
CA GLU A 384 3.84 20.31 -2.62
C GLU A 384 4.89 20.51 -1.53
N LEU A 385 4.72 19.84 -0.37
CA LEU A 385 5.62 20.00 0.79
C LEU A 385 7.00 19.40 0.60
N SER A 386 7.16 18.48 -0.35
CA SER A 386 8.38 17.70 -0.53
C SER A 386 9.08 17.92 -1.88
N ALA A 387 8.52 18.73 -2.79
CA ALA A 387 9.16 19.09 -4.04
C ALA A 387 10.55 19.72 -3.81
N ARG A 388 11.54 19.30 -4.61
CA ARG A 388 12.97 19.69 -4.50
C ARG A 388 13.44 20.38 -5.76
#